data_91d65417233c97fcca905bb618ca321e
#
_entry.id   91d65417233c97fcca905bb618ca321e
#
_cell.length_a   1.000
_cell.length_b   1.000
_cell.length_c   1.000
_cell.angle_alpha   90.00
_cell.angle_beta   90.00
_cell.angle_gamma   90.00
#
_symmetry.space_group_name_H-M   'P 1'
#
loop_
_entity.id
_entity.type
_entity.pdbx_description
1 polymer ?
#
loop_
_entity_poly.entity_id
_entity_poly.type
_entity_poly.pdbx_seq_one_letter_code
_entity_poly.pdbx_strand_id
1 'polypeptide(L)'
;MHIATNSEIDISLEVKTAELAKNFSKVLQKGDVVFFYGEIGVGKTTFIRHLINCFQVNNFLNPTEVTSPTFNLLNEYDIGIFTILHYDLYRLNKSVDLKNIGLLENQKETLTLIEWPEKIDNKIENIISLFFKYGENMDKRFLSIKGLSNNKLNEIS
;
A
#
# COMPACT_ATOMS: atom_id res chain seq x y z
N MET A 1 -2.53 -6.05 -21.21
CA MET A 1 -2.08 -7.40 -20.85
C MET A 1 -1.50 -7.33 -19.45
N HIS A 2 -2.13 -7.98 -18.51
CA HIS A 2 -1.63 -8.02 -17.14
C HIS A 2 -0.61 -9.16 -17.05
N ILE A 3 0.66 -8.82 -16.94
CA ILE A 3 1.63 -9.82 -16.55
C ILE A 3 1.44 -10.02 -15.05
N ALA A 4 0.88 -11.18 -14.69
CA ALA A 4 1.07 -11.68 -13.36
C ALA A 4 2.56 -11.95 -13.24
N THR A 5 3.29 -11.08 -12.60
CA THR A 5 4.67 -11.38 -12.28
C THR A 5 4.64 -12.46 -11.21
N ASN A 6 4.83 -13.70 -11.61
CA ASN A 6 5.13 -14.80 -10.68
C ASN A 6 6.50 -14.60 -10.01
N SER A 7 7.15 -13.47 -10.26
CA SER A 7 8.45 -13.17 -9.68
C SER A 7 8.25 -12.55 -8.29
N GLU A 8 8.85 -13.18 -7.32
CA GLU A 8 8.92 -12.68 -5.95
C GLU A 8 10.13 -11.77 -5.80
N ILE A 9 9.93 -10.61 -5.19
CA ILE A 9 11.00 -9.65 -4.90
C ILE A 9 11.44 -9.88 -3.44
N ASP A 10 12.73 -10.11 -3.24
CA ASP A 10 13.29 -10.26 -1.90
C ASP A 10 13.35 -8.89 -1.22
N ILE A 11 12.58 -8.73 -0.16
CA ILE A 11 12.54 -7.54 0.69
C ILE A 11 12.99 -7.82 2.12
N SER A 12 13.81 -8.84 2.30
CA SER A 12 14.30 -9.26 3.63
C SER A 12 15.09 -8.16 4.34
N LEU A 13 15.80 -7.32 3.60
CA LEU A 13 16.47 -6.14 4.12
C LEU A 13 15.58 -4.91 3.96
N GLU A 14 15.44 -4.11 5.02
CA GLU A 14 14.60 -2.90 4.98
C GLU A 14 15.03 -1.93 3.88
N VAL A 15 16.32 -1.86 3.54
CA VAL A 15 16.80 -1.01 2.44
C VAL A 15 16.16 -1.41 1.11
N LYS A 16 15.87 -2.69 0.89
CA LYS A 16 15.19 -3.16 -0.32
C LYS A 16 13.71 -2.75 -0.33
N THR A 17 13.07 -2.81 0.83
CA THR A 17 11.70 -2.28 0.99
C THR A 17 11.67 -0.78 0.68
N ALA A 18 12.62 -0.03 1.20
CA ALA A 18 12.73 1.42 0.96
C ALA A 18 12.95 1.74 -0.52
N GLU A 19 13.85 1.04 -1.19
CA GLU A 19 14.10 1.21 -2.64
C GLU A 19 12.83 0.94 -3.46
N LEU A 20 12.14 -0.14 -3.16
CA LEU A 20 10.93 -0.52 -3.87
C LEU A 20 9.82 0.51 -3.63
N ALA A 21 9.62 0.96 -2.39
CA ALA A 21 8.65 2.00 -2.06
C ALA A 21 8.97 3.30 -2.80
N LYS A 22 10.25 3.68 -2.89
CA LYS A 22 10.69 4.85 -3.67
C LYS A 22 10.30 4.71 -5.14
N ASN A 23 10.51 3.53 -5.72
CA ASN A 23 10.15 3.28 -7.11
C ASN A 23 8.62 3.33 -7.31
N PHE A 24 7.84 2.78 -6.36
CA PHE A 24 6.38 2.89 -6.37
C PHE A 24 5.92 4.35 -6.31
N SER A 25 6.59 5.20 -5.56
CA SER A 25 6.21 6.61 -5.47
C SER A 25 6.28 7.35 -6.80
N LYS A 26 7.01 6.81 -7.77
CA LYS A 26 7.14 7.38 -9.12
C LYS A 26 5.98 6.97 -10.05
N VAL A 27 5.32 5.86 -9.76
CA VAL A 27 4.30 5.30 -10.64
C VAL A 27 2.89 5.40 -10.07
N LEU A 28 2.74 5.52 -8.76
CA LEU A 28 1.45 5.70 -8.11
C LEU A 28 0.99 7.16 -8.21
N GLN A 29 -0.31 7.34 -8.37
CA GLN A 29 -0.93 8.65 -8.54
C GLN A 29 -2.27 8.72 -7.83
N LYS A 30 -2.83 9.91 -7.70
CA LYS A 30 -4.19 10.06 -7.19
C LYS A 30 -5.17 9.28 -8.05
N GLY A 31 -6.16 8.68 -7.41
CA GLY A 31 -7.10 7.75 -8.04
C GLY A 31 -6.71 6.29 -7.87
N ASP A 32 -5.44 6.00 -7.61
CA ASP A 32 -5.00 4.63 -7.39
C ASP A 32 -5.44 4.10 -6.03
N VAL A 33 -5.77 2.82 -5.99
CA VAL A 33 -6.07 2.06 -4.78
C VAL A 33 -5.10 0.88 -4.70
N VAL A 34 -4.40 0.78 -3.58
CA VAL A 34 -3.40 -0.27 -3.35
C VAL A 34 -3.80 -1.13 -2.16
N PHE A 35 -3.91 -2.42 -2.39
CA PHE A 35 -4.20 -3.42 -1.35
C PHE A 35 -2.90 -4.08 -0.89
N PHE A 36 -2.74 -4.17 0.43
CA PHE A 36 -1.59 -4.78 1.09
C PHE A 36 -2.02 -6.04 1.82
N TYR A 37 -1.65 -7.19 1.26
CA TYR A 37 -1.93 -8.51 1.83
C TYR A 37 -0.69 -9.04 2.56
N GLY A 38 -0.90 -9.72 3.65
CA GLY A 38 0.17 -10.40 4.37
C GLY A 38 -0.06 -10.45 5.88
N GLU A 39 0.64 -11.34 6.54
CA GLU A 39 0.55 -11.55 7.99
C GLU A 39 1.03 -10.31 8.78
N ILE A 40 0.64 -10.25 10.05
CA ILE A 40 1.12 -9.22 10.97
C ILE A 40 2.65 -9.25 11.02
N GLY A 41 3.26 -8.08 10.97
CA GLY A 41 4.71 -7.93 11.10
C GLY A 41 5.52 -8.25 9.86
N VAL A 42 4.89 -8.60 8.74
CA VAL A 42 5.59 -9.01 7.52
C VAL A 42 6.22 -7.85 6.76
N GLY A 43 5.88 -6.59 7.10
CA GLY A 43 6.51 -5.41 6.50
C GLY A 43 5.57 -4.49 5.73
N LYS A 44 4.25 -4.68 5.81
CA LYS A 44 3.26 -3.85 5.12
C LYS A 44 3.36 -2.39 5.54
N THR A 45 3.29 -2.12 6.85
CA THR A 45 3.37 -0.75 7.37
C THR A 45 4.73 -0.12 7.12
N THR A 46 5.80 -0.90 7.17
CA THR A 46 7.16 -0.44 6.83
C THR A 46 7.22 0.07 5.39
N PHE A 47 6.67 -0.69 4.45
CA PHE A 47 6.59 -0.27 3.05
C PHE A 47 5.77 1.02 2.91
N ILE A 48 4.61 1.08 3.54
CA ILE A 48 3.71 2.25 3.51
C ILE A 48 4.42 3.48 4.08
N ARG A 49 5.15 3.34 5.19
CA ARG A 49 5.93 4.43 5.77
C ARG A 49 6.95 5.00 4.78
N HIS A 50 7.73 4.15 4.16
CA HIS A 50 8.71 4.59 3.16
C HIS A 50 8.03 5.24 1.95
N LEU A 51 6.91 4.69 1.51
CA LEU A 51 6.14 5.24 0.39
C LEU A 51 5.61 6.64 0.69
N ILE A 52 4.96 6.82 1.83
CA ILE A 52 4.41 8.12 2.24
C ILE A 52 5.52 9.14 2.42
N ASN A 53 6.61 8.76 3.09
CA ASN A 53 7.75 9.66 3.29
C ASN A 53 8.39 10.07 1.96
N CYS A 54 8.45 9.18 0.96
CA CYS A 54 8.92 9.53 -0.38
C CYS A 54 8.00 10.56 -1.05
N PHE A 55 6.70 10.40 -0.97
CA PHE A 55 5.74 11.39 -1.49
C PHE A 55 5.91 12.74 -0.81
N GLN A 56 6.09 12.75 0.51
CA GLN A 56 6.30 13.99 1.25
C GLN A 56 7.56 14.70 0.79
N VAL A 57 8.69 14.00 0.76
CA VAL A 57 9.97 14.58 0.34
C VAL A 57 9.92 15.07 -1.11
N ASN A 58 9.32 14.31 -2.01
CA ASN A 58 9.19 14.69 -3.42
C ASN A 58 8.31 15.92 -3.62
N ASN A 59 7.47 16.27 -2.65
CA ASN A 59 6.61 17.46 -2.66
C ASN A 59 7.11 18.54 -1.68
N PHE A 60 8.37 18.50 -1.32
CA PHE A 60 9.04 19.51 -0.47
C PHE A 60 8.44 19.61 0.94
N LEU A 61 7.87 18.53 1.43
CA LEU A 61 7.36 18.42 2.80
C LEU A 61 8.35 17.67 3.68
N ASN A 62 8.33 17.95 4.98
CA ASN A 62 9.11 17.19 5.93
C ASN A 62 8.46 15.81 6.14
N PRO A 63 9.25 14.73 6.16
CA PRO A 63 8.72 13.41 6.48
C PRO A 63 8.10 13.40 7.89
N THR A 64 6.90 12.82 7.99
CA THR A 64 6.21 12.65 9.27
C THR A 64 6.34 11.21 9.76
N GLU A 65 6.04 11.00 11.03
CA GLU A 65 5.90 9.65 11.56
C GLU A 65 4.70 8.96 10.90
N VAL A 66 4.90 7.75 10.40
CA VAL A 66 3.84 6.93 9.81
C VAL A 66 3.72 5.65 10.62
N THR A 67 2.55 5.49 11.25
CA THR A 67 2.20 4.32 12.06
C THR A 67 0.97 3.65 11.47
N SER A 68 0.73 2.38 11.84
CA SER A 68 -0.50 1.70 11.46
C SER A 68 -1.69 2.33 12.18
N PRO A 69 -2.79 2.68 11.46
CA PRO A 69 -3.99 3.24 12.08
C PRO A 69 -4.88 2.15 12.72
N THR A 70 -4.30 1.29 13.54
CA THR A 70 -4.99 0.12 14.11
C THR A 70 -6.23 0.49 14.92
N PHE A 71 -6.18 1.59 15.65
CA PHE A 71 -7.31 2.04 16.49
C PHE A 71 -8.27 2.99 15.76
N ASN A 72 -7.74 3.85 14.89
CA ASN A 72 -8.51 4.88 14.20
C ASN A 72 -9.04 4.41 12.83
N LEU A 73 -8.62 3.27 12.34
CA LEU A 73 -8.88 2.71 11.02
C LEU A 73 -8.29 3.51 9.86
N LEU A 74 -8.12 4.81 9.99
CA LEU A 74 -7.67 5.71 8.92
C LEU A 74 -6.70 6.75 9.46
N ASN A 75 -5.56 6.89 8.79
CA ASN A 75 -4.69 8.06 8.89
C ASN A 75 -4.66 8.78 7.55
N GLU A 76 -4.67 10.10 7.57
CA GLU A 76 -4.63 10.93 6.36
C GLU A 76 -3.33 11.72 6.31
N TYR A 77 -2.75 11.80 5.11
CA TYR A 77 -1.52 12.55 4.86
C TYR A 77 -1.72 13.48 3.68
N ASP A 78 -1.76 14.78 3.96
CA ASP A 78 -1.85 15.80 2.90
C ASP A 78 -0.45 16.02 2.35
N ILE A 79 -0.26 15.74 1.06
CA ILE A 79 1.03 15.96 0.38
C ILE A 79 1.02 17.18 -0.54
N GLY A 80 -0.01 18.02 -0.43
CA GLY A 80 -0.16 19.27 -1.17
C GLY A 80 -0.91 19.11 -2.48
N ILE A 81 -0.53 18.14 -3.32
CA ILE A 81 -1.17 17.90 -4.62
C ILE A 81 -2.35 16.91 -4.53
N PHE A 82 -2.38 16.09 -3.52
CA PHE A 82 -3.49 15.19 -3.16
C PHE A 82 -3.33 14.70 -1.73
N THR A 83 -4.28 13.94 -1.25
CA THR A 83 -4.23 13.32 0.08
C THR A 83 -4.01 11.81 -0.06
N ILE A 84 -3.14 11.26 0.78
CA ILE A 84 -2.96 9.82 0.91
C ILE A 84 -3.82 9.35 2.08
N LEU A 85 -4.68 8.35 1.82
CA LEU A 85 -5.49 7.70 2.84
C LEU A 85 -4.87 6.34 3.16
N HIS A 86 -4.53 6.12 4.42
CA HIS A 86 -3.99 4.86 4.89
C HIS A 86 -4.98 4.20 5.84
N TYR A 87 -5.61 3.11 5.39
CA TYR A 87 -6.54 2.30 6.16
C TYR A 87 -5.86 1.03 6.67
N ASP A 88 -6.22 0.63 7.89
CA ASP A 88 -5.92 -0.69 8.43
C ASP A 88 -7.23 -1.32 8.93
N LEU A 89 -7.70 -2.35 8.24
CA LEU A 89 -9.00 -2.97 8.47
C LEU A 89 -8.92 -4.20 9.38
N TYR A 90 -7.77 -4.46 9.99
CA TYR A 90 -7.54 -5.66 10.79
C TYR A 90 -8.62 -5.91 11.85
N ARG A 91 -9.08 -4.84 12.51
CA ARG A 91 -10.05 -4.95 13.62
C ARG A 91 -11.51 -4.96 13.19
N LEU A 92 -11.81 -4.74 11.91
CA LEU A 92 -13.19 -4.78 11.45
C LEU A 92 -13.70 -6.22 11.44
N ASN A 93 -14.86 -6.44 12.05
CA ASN A 93 -15.47 -7.76 12.13
C ASN A 93 -16.46 -8.04 10.99
N LYS A 94 -16.99 -6.98 10.36
CA LYS A 94 -18.03 -7.08 9.33
C LYS A 94 -17.83 -6.04 8.24
N SER A 95 -18.19 -6.41 7.00
CA SER A 95 -18.16 -5.52 5.83
C SER A 95 -19.07 -4.30 5.98
N VAL A 96 -20.14 -4.38 6.76
CA VAL A 96 -21.07 -3.25 7.00
C VAL A 96 -20.35 -2.04 7.59
N ASP A 97 -19.26 -2.25 8.33
CA ASP A 97 -18.49 -1.17 8.94
C ASP A 97 -17.76 -0.34 7.90
N LEU A 98 -17.48 -0.89 6.71
CA LEU A 98 -16.77 -0.18 5.64
C LEU A 98 -17.55 1.02 5.12
N LYS A 99 -18.88 0.92 5.05
CA LYS A 99 -19.72 2.05 4.64
C LYS A 99 -19.66 3.19 5.64
N ASN A 100 -19.53 2.86 6.92
CA ASN A 100 -19.51 3.84 8.01
C ASN A 100 -18.19 4.62 8.05
N ILE A 101 -17.10 4.06 7.52
CA ILE A 101 -15.80 4.72 7.49
C ILE A 101 -15.56 5.51 6.20
N GLY A 102 -16.54 5.53 5.29
CA GLY A 102 -16.44 6.30 4.06
C GLY A 102 -15.40 5.78 3.06
N LEU A 103 -15.14 4.48 3.08
CA LEU A 103 -14.14 3.88 2.21
C LEU A 103 -14.45 4.19 0.73
N LEU A 104 -13.47 4.74 0.03
CA LEU A 104 -13.52 5.08 -1.40
C LEU A 104 -14.47 6.21 -1.81
N GLU A 105 -15.02 6.99 -0.88
CA GLU A 105 -15.92 8.11 -1.20
C GLU A 105 -15.28 9.13 -2.16
N ASN A 106 -14.00 9.45 -1.97
CA ASN A 106 -13.26 10.41 -2.79
C ASN A 106 -12.11 9.74 -3.55
N GLN A 107 -12.32 8.53 -4.04
CA GLN A 107 -11.27 7.72 -4.65
C GLN A 107 -10.46 8.47 -5.72
N LYS A 108 -11.13 9.28 -6.57
CA LYS A 108 -10.47 9.97 -7.67
C LYS A 108 -9.49 11.06 -7.23
N GLU A 109 -9.68 11.58 -6.03
CA GLU A 109 -8.89 12.71 -5.50
C GLU A 109 -7.82 12.27 -4.50
N THR A 110 -7.73 10.98 -4.20
CA THR A 110 -6.84 10.44 -3.18
C THR A 110 -6.02 9.27 -3.72
N LEU A 111 -4.89 9.03 -3.08
CA LEU A 111 -4.19 7.75 -3.17
C LEU A 111 -4.60 6.94 -1.94
N THR A 112 -5.22 5.79 -2.15
CA THR A 112 -5.78 4.99 -1.06
C THR A 112 -4.96 3.73 -0.85
N LEU A 113 -4.42 3.57 0.36
CA LEU A 113 -3.60 2.44 0.77
C LEU A 113 -4.36 1.67 1.85
N ILE A 114 -4.60 0.38 1.62
CA ILE A 114 -5.44 -0.44 2.50
C ILE A 114 -4.71 -1.69 2.93
N GLU A 115 -4.46 -1.82 4.24
CA GLU A 115 -3.99 -3.05 4.87
C GLU A 115 -5.21 -3.90 5.26
N TRP A 116 -5.07 -5.22 5.18
CA TRP A 116 -6.15 -6.19 5.47
C TRP A 116 -7.36 -6.02 4.55
N PRO A 117 -7.16 -5.95 3.22
CA PRO A 117 -8.25 -5.75 2.28
C PRO A 117 -9.23 -6.95 2.22
N GLU A 118 -8.85 -8.09 2.81
CA GLU A 118 -9.72 -9.26 2.94
C GLU A 118 -11.03 -8.94 3.67
N LYS A 119 -11.05 -7.85 4.45
CA LYS A 119 -12.26 -7.39 5.14
C LYS A 119 -13.26 -6.70 4.21
N ILE A 120 -12.88 -6.43 2.95
CA ILE A 120 -13.75 -5.79 1.96
C ILE A 120 -14.51 -6.87 1.21
N ASP A 121 -15.84 -6.88 1.31
CA ASP A 121 -16.68 -7.83 0.60
C ASP A 121 -16.96 -7.40 -0.85
N ASN A 122 -16.90 -6.10 -1.12
CA ASN A 122 -17.20 -5.56 -2.44
C ASN A 122 -16.05 -5.82 -3.40
N LYS A 123 -16.38 -6.23 -4.62
CA LYS A 123 -15.40 -6.30 -5.69
C LYS A 123 -15.09 -4.88 -6.17
N ILE A 124 -13.84 -4.48 -6.06
CA ILE A 124 -13.35 -3.18 -6.53
C ILE A 124 -12.46 -3.44 -7.74
N GLU A 125 -12.68 -2.69 -8.81
CA GLU A 125 -11.91 -2.80 -10.04
C GLU A 125 -10.65 -1.92 -10.00
N ASN A 126 -9.68 -2.26 -10.86
CA ASN A 126 -8.45 -1.49 -11.06
C ASN A 126 -7.60 -1.35 -9.77
N ILE A 127 -7.50 -2.43 -9.02
CA ILE A 127 -6.74 -2.46 -7.77
C ILE A 127 -5.30 -2.93 -8.05
N ILE A 128 -4.34 -2.22 -7.45
CA ILE A 128 -2.96 -2.68 -7.37
C ILE A 128 -2.85 -3.50 -6.08
N SER A 129 -2.39 -4.74 -6.18
CA SER A 129 -2.29 -5.63 -5.04
C SER A 129 -0.86 -6.03 -4.78
N LEU A 130 -0.42 -5.84 -3.53
CA LEU A 130 0.89 -6.23 -3.04
C LEU A 130 0.73 -7.37 -2.03
N PHE A 131 1.39 -8.48 -2.30
CA PHE A 131 1.33 -9.68 -1.48
C PHE A 131 2.67 -9.87 -0.78
N PHE A 132 2.67 -9.66 0.53
CA PHE A 132 3.84 -9.86 1.39
C PHE A 132 3.77 -11.25 2.01
N LYS A 133 4.88 -11.96 2.03
CA LYS A 133 4.96 -13.25 2.72
C LYS A 133 6.32 -13.45 3.37
N TYR A 134 6.33 -14.25 4.43
CA TYR A 134 7.58 -14.78 4.97
C TYR A 134 8.09 -15.92 4.10
N GLY A 135 9.42 -16.07 4.02
CA GLY A 135 10.05 -17.24 3.46
C GLY A 135 10.06 -18.42 4.44
N GLU A 136 10.93 -19.39 4.23
CA GLU A 136 11.08 -20.55 5.12
C GLU A 136 11.44 -20.13 6.55
N ASN A 137 12.24 -19.07 6.68
CA ASN A 137 12.56 -18.43 7.94
C ASN A 137 11.88 -17.07 8.00
N MET A 138 11.47 -16.63 9.18
CA MET A 138 10.85 -15.31 9.36
C MET A 138 11.80 -14.15 9.03
N ASP A 139 13.10 -14.42 8.89
CA ASP A 139 14.09 -13.44 8.43
C ASP A 139 13.97 -13.13 6.94
N LYS A 140 13.39 -14.05 6.17
CA LYS A 140 13.18 -13.89 4.74
C LYS A 140 11.78 -13.38 4.47
N ARG A 141 11.69 -12.36 3.63
CA ARG A 141 10.42 -11.73 3.24
C ARG A 141 10.41 -11.47 1.75
N PHE A 142 9.27 -11.71 1.14
CA PHE A 142 9.09 -11.58 -0.30
C PHE A 142 7.82 -10.79 -0.60
N LEU A 143 7.85 -10.10 -1.73
CA LEU A 143 6.73 -9.30 -2.24
C LEU A 143 6.41 -9.72 -3.66
N SER A 144 5.13 -9.94 -3.93
CA SER A 144 4.59 -10.13 -5.28
C SER A 144 3.62 -9.00 -5.59
N ILE A 145 3.54 -8.61 -6.87
CA ILE A 145 2.76 -7.47 -7.32
C ILE A 145 1.77 -7.92 -8.39
N LYS A 146 0.52 -7.45 -8.28
CA LYS A 146 -0.51 -7.60 -9.32
C LYS A 146 -1.19 -6.26 -9.58
N GLY A 147 -1.66 -6.06 -10.80
CA GLY A 147 -2.48 -4.89 -11.16
C GLY A 147 -1.72 -3.69 -11.69
N LEU A 148 -0.41 -3.75 -11.82
CA LEU A 148 0.36 -2.72 -12.52
C LEU A 148 0.46 -3.02 -14.01
N SER A 149 0.45 -1.98 -14.84
CA SER A 149 0.76 -2.09 -16.26
C SER A 149 2.23 -2.47 -16.46
N ASN A 150 2.55 -3.05 -17.63
CA ASN A 150 3.92 -3.43 -17.96
C ASN A 150 4.89 -2.26 -17.88
N ASN A 151 4.48 -1.08 -18.34
CA ASN A 151 5.31 0.12 -18.30
C ASN A 151 5.64 0.49 -16.85
N LYS A 152 4.65 0.47 -15.96
CA LYS A 152 4.86 0.76 -14.54
C LYS A 152 5.72 -0.30 -13.85
N LEU A 153 5.53 -1.58 -14.19
CA LEU A 153 6.37 -2.66 -13.66
C LEU A 153 7.84 -2.47 -14.04
N ASN A 154 8.11 -2.04 -15.27
CA ASN A 154 9.48 -1.77 -15.72
C ASN A 154 10.12 -0.61 -14.95
N GLU A 155 9.34 0.40 -14.58
CA GLU A 155 9.85 1.54 -13.81
C GLU A 155 10.20 1.20 -12.36
N ILE A 156 9.55 0.19 -11.78
CA ILE A 156 9.82 -0.22 -10.40
C ILE A 156 10.84 -1.35 -10.26
N SER A 157 11.21 -1.95 -11.37
CA SER A 157 12.17 -3.08 -11.40
C SER A 157 13.61 -2.63 -11.15
#